data_52c9e614ab4abc826623f40d9cf6c3d5
#
_entry.id   52c9e614ab4abc826623f40d9cf6c3d5
#
_cell.length_a   1.000
_cell.length_b   1.000
_cell.length_c   1.000
_cell.angle_alpha   90.00
_cell.angle_beta   90.00
_cell.angle_gamma   90.00
#
_symmetry.space_group_name_H-M   'P 1'
#
loop_
_entity.id
_entity.type
_entity.pdbx_description
1 polymer ?
#
loop_
_entity_poly.entity_id
_entity_poly.type
_entity_poly.pdbx_seq_one_letter_code
_entity_poly.pdbx_strand_id
1 'polypeptide(L)'
;MSAALSPPQTSVSDASRLDKLPRLSPRQVRIFFWLLAIALGAAQAWATRFTMNPDGISYLDMGDAYWRGNWHMAINAYFSPFYSWILGFFMKVLRPSPYWEYPLAHLVNFLIYLAALGCFEFFLRNFIRSRRHSDENARKQGNVTLPEWGWWMLGYALFIFASLQLITLRLITPDMCVAAFVYLASALILQIQTGAGTLRTVMFLGIVLGLAYLAKAVMFPLALVFIAVAGCCAHNVRQGVRYAAMAVFGFLLIASPFITILSRSKHRVTFGDSGSIAYEVYVNGVDQFVPASSSLKHPINKIHDMPPTYEFGGPIEGTYPLWYDSTYWHEGIRPYFDLAQQFHAIAASLVTYWRQFCSVFLQLNATVALFVLYLIAPRSSACLKCAGASWPLLVIGLAAMGLYALVYAESRYFAPFIVLFWLAAFSGVHLPHSRGLVRTIAVVVVAVSITSIAQTAWNTPSEAPSTADYYRLATALRDYGITRGSKLAVIGTEPFGKSGAFSARLARAQIVAQIRSSDLFWAAPAITRAEVLQALARAGVQAVLASDLPTSADLSTGWHRLGTSTDYIHVFGRDDQ
;
A
#
# COMPACT_ATOMS: atom_id res chain seq x y z
N MET A 1 43.43 -37.15 -57.91
CA MET A 1 43.03 -35.72 -57.95
C MET A 1 41.92 -35.51 -56.92
N SER A 2 42.32 -35.04 -55.73
CA SER A 2 41.41 -34.76 -54.62
C SER A 2 41.33 -33.23 -54.48
N ALA A 3 40.14 -32.64 -54.73
CA ALA A 3 39.92 -31.23 -54.59
C ALA A 3 39.48 -30.95 -53.13
N ALA A 4 40.32 -30.24 -52.39
CA ALA A 4 40.00 -29.74 -51.06
C ALA A 4 39.03 -28.53 -51.18
N LEU A 5 37.82 -28.65 -50.65
CA LEU A 5 36.86 -27.55 -50.48
C LEU A 5 37.31 -26.69 -49.31
N SER A 6 37.65 -25.43 -49.60
CA SER A 6 37.92 -24.41 -48.58
C SER A 6 36.63 -24.02 -47.83
N PRO A 7 36.68 -23.78 -46.49
CA PRO A 7 35.49 -23.32 -45.77
C PRO A 7 35.13 -21.88 -46.16
N PRO A 8 33.82 -21.51 -46.12
CA PRO A 8 33.39 -20.18 -46.53
C PRO A 8 33.91 -19.13 -45.56
N GLN A 9 34.61 -18.13 -46.11
CA GLN A 9 35.04 -16.92 -45.39
C GLN A 9 33.77 -16.09 -45.08
N THR A 10 33.33 -16.15 -43.81
CA THR A 10 32.31 -15.22 -43.30
C THR A 10 32.92 -13.81 -43.30
N SER A 11 32.31 -12.92 -44.07
CA SER A 11 32.75 -11.55 -44.32
C SER A 11 32.88 -10.74 -43.00
N VAL A 12 34.04 -10.14 -42.82
CA VAL A 12 34.43 -9.22 -41.74
C VAL A 12 33.54 -7.94 -41.72
N SER A 13 32.71 -7.69 -42.77
CA SER A 13 31.87 -6.51 -42.90
C SER A 13 30.63 -6.49 -42.00
N ASP A 14 30.14 -7.64 -41.52
CA ASP A 14 28.98 -7.68 -40.62
C ASP A 14 29.32 -7.42 -39.17
N ALA A 15 30.58 -7.60 -38.76
CA ALA A 15 31.04 -7.32 -37.39
C ALA A 15 31.08 -5.81 -37.08
N SER A 16 31.29 -4.96 -38.08
CA SER A 16 31.39 -3.49 -37.89
C SER A 16 30.06 -2.75 -37.84
N ARG A 17 28.98 -3.36 -38.34
CA ARG A 17 27.63 -2.75 -38.26
C ARG A 17 26.93 -2.96 -36.91
N LEU A 18 27.30 -3.97 -36.13
CA LEU A 18 26.72 -4.27 -34.81
C LEU A 18 27.35 -3.48 -33.66
N ASP A 19 28.52 -2.84 -33.89
CA ASP A 19 29.12 -1.90 -32.93
C ASP A 19 28.43 -0.52 -32.90
N LYS A 20 27.42 -0.29 -33.73
CA LYS A 20 26.67 0.98 -33.83
C LYS A 20 25.35 0.99 -33.09
N LEU A 21 25.05 0.04 -32.21
CA LEU A 21 23.98 0.24 -31.25
C LEU A 21 24.35 1.44 -30.36
N PRO A 22 23.47 2.44 -30.21
CA PRO A 22 23.77 3.57 -29.36
C PRO A 22 24.13 3.04 -27.96
N ARG A 23 25.35 3.26 -27.53
CA ARG A 23 25.80 2.92 -26.18
C ARG A 23 25.10 3.88 -25.23
N LEU A 24 23.86 3.54 -24.83
CA LEU A 24 23.13 4.30 -23.83
C LEU A 24 23.99 4.40 -22.57
N SER A 25 24.40 5.61 -22.23
CA SER A 25 25.14 5.86 -21.01
C SER A 25 24.22 5.54 -19.82
N PRO A 26 24.66 4.76 -18.83
CA PRO A 26 23.88 4.50 -17.61
C PRO A 26 23.38 5.80 -16.94
N ARG A 27 24.13 6.90 -17.05
CA ARG A 27 23.73 8.21 -16.56
C ARG A 27 22.53 8.78 -17.30
N GLN A 28 22.50 8.68 -18.64
CA GLN A 28 21.38 9.15 -19.46
C GLN A 28 20.10 8.36 -19.16
N VAL A 29 20.20 7.02 -19.05
CA VAL A 29 19.08 6.15 -18.66
C VAL A 29 18.51 6.57 -17.30
N ARG A 30 19.38 6.79 -16.31
CA ARG A 30 18.96 7.22 -14.96
C ARG A 30 18.23 8.56 -14.99
N ILE A 31 18.81 9.58 -15.65
CA ILE A 31 18.18 10.92 -15.75
C ILE A 31 16.84 10.81 -16.44
N PHE A 32 16.75 10.08 -17.55
CA PHE A 32 15.50 9.89 -18.28
C PHE A 32 14.41 9.26 -17.38
N PHE A 33 14.73 8.16 -16.69
CA PHE A 33 13.75 7.49 -15.83
C PHE A 33 13.39 8.30 -14.58
N TRP A 34 14.30 9.09 -14.05
CA TRP A 34 13.97 10.03 -12.97
C TRP A 34 12.96 11.07 -13.42
N LEU A 35 13.20 11.73 -14.55
CA LEU A 35 12.27 12.71 -15.11
C LEU A 35 10.90 12.08 -15.43
N LEU A 36 10.92 10.88 -16.01
CA LEU A 36 9.72 10.13 -16.32
C LEU A 36 8.93 9.74 -15.06
N ALA A 37 9.60 9.20 -14.04
CA ALA A 37 8.95 8.83 -12.78
C ALA A 37 8.35 10.06 -12.09
N ILE A 38 9.08 11.18 -12.03
CA ILE A 38 8.56 12.44 -11.48
C ILE A 38 7.34 12.92 -12.26
N ALA A 39 7.39 12.93 -13.59
CA ALA A 39 6.30 13.39 -14.44
C ALA A 39 5.04 12.52 -14.26
N LEU A 40 5.18 11.20 -14.29
CA LEU A 40 4.05 10.27 -14.10
C LEU A 40 3.48 10.36 -12.69
N GLY A 41 4.32 10.41 -11.66
CA GLY A 41 3.87 10.58 -10.29
C GLY A 41 3.14 11.91 -10.05
N ALA A 42 3.67 13.02 -10.60
CA ALA A 42 3.02 14.32 -10.53
C ALA A 42 1.67 14.32 -11.26
N ALA A 43 1.61 13.71 -12.45
CA ALA A 43 0.38 13.57 -13.21
C ALA A 43 -0.68 12.77 -12.45
N GLN A 44 -0.31 11.63 -11.84
CA GLN A 44 -1.23 10.82 -11.06
C GLN A 44 -1.72 11.57 -9.81
N ALA A 45 -0.81 12.17 -9.04
CA ALA A 45 -1.17 12.93 -7.85
C ALA A 45 -2.10 14.10 -8.17
N TRP A 46 -1.86 14.80 -9.27
CA TRP A 46 -2.71 15.89 -9.72
C TRP A 46 -4.07 15.41 -10.22
N ALA A 47 -4.11 14.34 -11.03
CA ALA A 47 -5.35 13.77 -11.55
C ALA A 47 -6.27 13.30 -10.41
N THR A 48 -5.69 12.68 -9.38
CA THR A 48 -6.45 12.08 -8.25
C THR A 48 -6.61 13.01 -7.04
N ARG A 49 -6.21 14.28 -7.12
CA ARG A 49 -6.11 15.22 -5.97
C ARG A 49 -7.39 15.42 -5.15
N PHE A 50 -8.56 15.09 -5.70
CA PHE A 50 -9.84 15.18 -5.00
C PHE A 50 -10.39 13.81 -4.58
N THR A 51 -9.67 12.72 -4.84
CA THR A 51 -10.09 11.40 -4.36
C THR A 51 -9.79 11.22 -2.88
N MET A 52 -10.53 10.34 -2.23
CA MET A 52 -10.28 9.95 -0.85
C MET A 52 -10.66 8.47 -0.67
N ASN A 53 -10.11 7.84 0.36
CA ASN A 53 -10.39 6.47 0.76
C ASN A 53 -10.61 6.37 2.28
N PRO A 54 -11.24 5.30 2.77
CA PRO A 54 -11.55 5.14 4.21
C PRO A 54 -10.34 5.32 5.12
N ASP A 55 -9.23 4.63 4.83
CA ASP A 55 -7.99 4.73 5.62
C ASP A 55 -7.49 6.18 5.69
N GLY A 56 -7.59 6.92 4.57
CA GLY A 56 -7.13 8.30 4.46
C GLY A 56 -7.84 9.24 5.44
N ILE A 57 -9.15 9.06 5.64
CA ILE A 57 -9.91 9.83 6.64
C ILE A 57 -9.35 9.57 8.04
N SER A 58 -9.14 8.30 8.41
CA SER A 58 -8.60 7.94 9.72
C SER A 58 -7.18 8.47 9.93
N TYR A 59 -6.32 8.42 8.92
CA TYR A 59 -4.98 8.99 9.01
C TYR A 59 -4.99 10.52 9.16
N LEU A 60 -5.93 11.22 8.52
CA LEU A 60 -6.12 12.66 8.70
C LEU A 60 -6.66 12.99 10.09
N ASP A 61 -7.67 12.25 10.57
CA ASP A 61 -8.24 12.42 11.92
C ASP A 61 -7.17 12.17 12.99
N MET A 62 -6.38 11.11 12.85
CA MET A 62 -5.29 10.78 13.76
C MET A 62 -4.17 11.82 13.71
N GLY A 63 -3.84 12.35 12.53
CA GLY A 63 -2.90 13.46 12.35
C GLY A 63 -3.37 14.71 13.11
N ASP A 64 -4.64 15.06 12.97
CA ASP A 64 -5.26 16.15 13.72
C ASP A 64 -5.20 15.93 15.23
N ALA A 65 -5.42 14.70 15.72
CA ALA A 65 -5.35 14.35 17.13
C ALA A 65 -3.93 14.53 17.70
N TYR A 66 -2.90 14.04 16.99
CA TYR A 66 -1.50 14.22 17.38
C TYR A 66 -1.13 15.70 17.50
N TRP A 67 -1.44 16.50 16.51
CA TRP A 67 -1.02 17.91 16.47
C TRP A 67 -1.89 18.85 17.31
N ARG A 68 -3.01 18.35 17.85
CA ARG A 68 -3.81 19.05 18.87
C ARG A 68 -3.46 18.62 20.30
N GLY A 69 -2.63 17.59 20.47
CA GLY A 69 -2.28 17.05 21.78
C GLY A 69 -3.36 16.15 22.39
N ASN A 70 -4.33 15.69 21.59
CA ASN A 70 -5.34 14.73 22.02
C ASN A 70 -4.76 13.30 21.95
N TRP A 71 -3.90 12.96 22.91
CA TRP A 71 -3.17 11.69 22.93
C TRP A 71 -4.08 10.48 23.06
N HIS A 72 -5.21 10.62 23.74
CA HIS A 72 -6.19 9.53 23.88
C HIS A 72 -6.69 9.06 22.51
N MET A 73 -6.96 10.00 21.62
CA MET A 73 -7.41 9.69 20.24
C MET A 73 -6.25 9.39 19.29
N ALA A 74 -5.07 9.96 19.54
CA ALA A 74 -3.91 9.78 18.68
C ALA A 74 -3.30 8.37 18.77
N ILE A 75 -3.41 7.69 19.95
CA ILE A 75 -2.86 6.35 20.18
C ILE A 75 -3.86 5.30 19.68
N ASN A 76 -3.60 4.77 18.52
CA ASN A 76 -4.46 3.84 17.80
C ASN A 76 -3.75 2.50 17.57
N ALA A 77 -4.40 1.37 17.85
CA ALA A 77 -3.81 0.04 17.70
C ALA A 77 -4.06 -0.56 16.29
N TYR A 78 -4.98 0.02 15.52
CA TYR A 78 -5.25 -0.39 14.14
C TYR A 78 -4.34 0.33 13.14
N PHE A 79 -4.23 1.66 13.24
CA PHE A 79 -3.42 2.50 12.36
C PHE A 79 -2.08 2.85 13.02
N SER A 80 -0.97 2.66 12.29
CA SER A 80 0.37 3.04 12.74
C SER A 80 0.61 4.56 12.59
N PRO A 81 1.43 5.19 13.46
CA PRO A 81 1.44 6.65 13.63
C PRO A 81 2.24 7.45 12.59
N PHE A 82 3.28 6.86 11.98
CA PHE A 82 4.28 7.59 11.20
C PHE A 82 3.67 8.41 10.04
N TYR A 83 2.74 7.79 9.32
CA TYR A 83 2.10 8.46 8.18
C TYR A 83 1.19 9.62 8.63
N SER A 84 0.45 9.43 9.74
CA SER A 84 -0.38 10.49 10.34
C SER A 84 0.47 11.65 10.88
N TRP A 85 1.67 11.38 11.38
CA TRP A 85 2.59 12.45 11.80
C TRP A 85 2.98 13.33 10.61
N ILE A 86 3.29 12.73 9.46
CA ILE A 86 3.64 13.49 8.25
C ILE A 86 2.42 14.28 7.75
N LEU A 87 1.28 13.64 7.57
CA LEU A 87 0.05 14.30 7.12
C LEU A 87 -0.33 15.45 8.05
N GLY A 88 -0.41 15.18 9.35
CA GLY A 88 -0.76 16.17 10.37
C GLY A 88 0.21 17.34 10.43
N PHE A 89 1.53 17.09 10.24
CA PHE A 89 2.52 18.16 10.15
C PHE A 89 2.20 19.12 9.01
N PHE A 90 2.01 18.61 7.80
CA PHE A 90 1.69 19.46 6.65
C PHE A 90 0.35 20.17 6.82
N MET A 91 -0.68 19.49 7.36
CA MET A 91 -1.99 20.10 7.66
C MET A 91 -1.87 21.22 8.71
N LYS A 92 -1.05 21.03 9.74
CA LYS A 92 -0.82 22.03 10.80
C LYS A 92 -0.05 23.25 10.31
N VAL A 93 0.99 23.03 9.48
CA VAL A 93 1.86 24.10 8.99
C VAL A 93 1.17 24.93 7.90
N LEU A 94 0.58 24.26 6.91
CA LEU A 94 -0.01 24.93 5.73
C LEU A 94 -1.45 25.37 5.95
N ARG A 95 -2.16 24.82 6.94
CA ARG A 95 -3.55 25.16 7.30
C ARG A 95 -4.47 25.30 6.09
N PRO A 96 -4.61 24.24 5.27
CA PRO A 96 -5.40 24.32 4.05
C PRO A 96 -6.86 24.64 4.36
N SER A 97 -7.53 25.37 3.45
CA SER A 97 -8.98 25.42 3.47
C SER A 97 -9.56 24.01 3.18
N PRO A 98 -10.83 23.75 3.49
CA PRO A 98 -11.44 22.45 3.20
C PRO A 98 -11.35 22.03 1.72
N TYR A 99 -11.33 22.98 0.80
CA TYR A 99 -11.11 22.71 -0.63
C TYR A 99 -9.72 22.11 -0.91
N TRP A 100 -8.68 22.57 -0.21
CA TRP A 100 -7.29 22.16 -0.42
C TRP A 100 -6.83 21.04 0.50
N GLU A 101 -7.69 20.51 1.38
CA GLU A 101 -7.30 19.46 2.34
C GLU A 101 -6.89 18.17 1.62
N TYR A 102 -7.72 17.66 0.71
CA TYR A 102 -7.41 16.46 -0.05
C TYR A 102 -6.28 16.66 -1.07
N PRO A 103 -6.26 17.75 -1.85
CA PRO A 103 -5.11 18.06 -2.70
C PRO A 103 -3.77 18.12 -1.93
N LEU A 104 -3.75 18.65 -0.71
CA LEU A 104 -2.54 18.65 0.12
C LEU A 104 -2.13 17.24 0.55
N ALA A 105 -3.07 16.36 0.90
CA ALA A 105 -2.76 14.98 1.23
C ALA A 105 -2.12 14.25 0.03
N HIS A 106 -2.61 14.48 -1.18
CA HIS A 106 -2.01 13.93 -2.41
C HIS A 106 -0.63 14.53 -2.73
N LEU A 107 -0.42 15.81 -2.43
CA LEU A 107 0.91 16.42 -2.53
C LEU A 107 1.90 15.76 -1.56
N VAL A 108 1.48 15.48 -0.32
CA VAL A 108 2.30 14.76 0.67
C VAL A 108 2.63 13.35 0.16
N ASN A 109 1.65 12.63 -0.40
CA ASN A 109 1.90 11.32 -1.04
C ASN A 109 2.93 11.42 -2.17
N PHE A 110 2.86 12.44 -2.99
CA PHE A 110 3.84 12.67 -4.05
C PHE A 110 5.25 12.93 -3.49
N LEU A 111 5.38 13.71 -2.41
CA LEU A 111 6.67 13.92 -1.75
C LEU A 111 7.24 12.63 -1.16
N ILE A 112 6.39 11.78 -0.56
CA ILE A 112 6.77 10.45 -0.07
C ILE A 112 7.21 9.55 -1.23
N TYR A 113 6.51 9.59 -2.37
CA TYR A 113 6.90 8.88 -3.58
C TYR A 113 8.29 9.30 -4.09
N LEU A 114 8.61 10.60 -4.07
CA LEU A 114 9.94 11.08 -4.44
C LEU A 114 11.02 10.57 -3.47
N ALA A 115 10.71 10.51 -2.18
CA ALA A 115 11.59 9.90 -1.19
C ALA A 115 11.78 8.40 -1.45
N ALA A 116 10.70 7.67 -1.80
CA ALA A 116 10.75 6.26 -2.18
C ALA A 116 11.60 6.04 -3.45
N LEU A 117 11.49 6.92 -4.45
CA LEU A 117 12.33 6.89 -5.65
C LEU A 117 13.82 7.05 -5.30
N GLY A 118 14.16 7.96 -4.37
CA GLY A 118 15.53 8.12 -3.88
C GLY A 118 16.04 6.87 -3.15
N CYS A 119 15.24 6.28 -2.26
CA CYS A 119 15.54 5.03 -1.58
C CYS A 119 15.71 3.86 -2.57
N PHE A 120 14.84 3.80 -3.57
CA PHE A 120 14.94 2.79 -4.63
C PHE A 120 16.20 2.96 -5.49
N GLU A 121 16.55 4.17 -5.86
CA GLU A 121 17.81 4.45 -6.57
C GLU A 121 19.02 3.97 -5.77
N PHE A 122 19.02 4.26 -4.46
CA PHE A 122 20.09 3.79 -3.56
C PHE A 122 20.14 2.25 -3.51
N PHE A 123 18.98 1.59 -3.43
CA PHE A 123 18.87 0.15 -3.48
C PHE A 123 19.39 -0.41 -4.81
N LEU A 124 18.92 0.11 -5.94
CA LEU A 124 19.29 -0.39 -7.26
C LEU A 124 20.80 -0.23 -7.54
N ARG A 125 21.41 0.86 -7.07
CA ARG A 125 22.88 1.03 -7.13
C ARG A 125 23.62 -0.06 -6.35
N ASN A 126 23.19 -0.36 -5.14
CA ASN A 126 23.81 -1.41 -4.33
C ASN A 126 23.55 -2.80 -4.95
N PHE A 127 22.38 -3.05 -5.51
CA PHE A 127 22.07 -4.27 -6.23
C PHE A 127 23.00 -4.47 -7.45
N ILE A 128 23.14 -3.46 -8.30
CA ILE A 128 24.05 -3.54 -9.47
C ILE A 128 25.50 -3.75 -9.04
N ARG A 129 25.94 -3.08 -7.96
CA ARG A 129 27.30 -3.27 -7.42
C ARG A 129 27.53 -4.67 -6.88
N SER A 130 26.58 -5.23 -6.14
CA SER A 130 26.71 -6.59 -5.57
C SER A 130 26.86 -7.66 -6.64
N ARG A 131 26.35 -7.39 -7.85
CA ARG A 131 26.42 -8.32 -8.98
C ARG A 131 27.73 -8.29 -9.76
N ARG A 132 28.51 -7.22 -9.69
CA ARG A 132 29.69 -7.04 -10.57
C ARG A 132 30.62 -8.24 -10.53
N HIS A 133 30.94 -8.78 -9.36
CA HIS A 133 31.81 -9.96 -9.23
C HIS A 133 31.18 -11.23 -9.82
N SER A 134 29.88 -11.45 -9.60
CA SER A 134 29.18 -12.58 -10.20
C SER A 134 29.14 -12.47 -11.73
N ASP A 135 28.87 -11.28 -12.25
CA ASP A 135 28.80 -11.03 -13.69
C ASP A 135 30.17 -11.14 -14.36
N GLU A 136 31.24 -10.70 -13.73
CA GLU A 136 32.62 -10.89 -14.21
C GLU A 136 33.02 -12.37 -14.29
N ASN A 137 32.68 -13.16 -13.26
CA ASN A 137 32.93 -14.60 -13.25
C ASN A 137 32.08 -15.32 -14.32
N ALA A 138 30.81 -14.94 -14.49
CA ALA A 138 29.96 -15.50 -15.54
C ALA A 138 30.53 -15.21 -16.95
N ARG A 139 31.02 -13.98 -17.20
CA ARG A 139 31.64 -13.59 -18.45
C ARG A 139 32.93 -14.38 -18.73
N LYS A 140 33.76 -14.61 -17.71
CA LYS A 140 34.96 -15.46 -17.84
C LYS A 140 34.62 -16.89 -18.23
N GLN A 141 33.42 -17.37 -17.89
CA GLN A 141 32.91 -18.68 -18.27
C GLN A 141 32.16 -18.67 -19.62
N GLY A 142 32.20 -17.57 -20.37
CA GLY A 142 31.52 -17.46 -21.67
C GLY A 142 30.04 -17.20 -21.61
N ASN A 143 29.49 -16.85 -20.44
CA ASN A 143 28.09 -16.51 -20.28
C ASN A 143 27.84 -15.02 -20.53
N VAL A 144 26.64 -14.71 -21.03
CA VAL A 144 26.20 -13.33 -21.25
C VAL A 144 25.36 -12.89 -20.04
N THR A 145 25.65 -11.71 -19.53
CA THR A 145 24.90 -11.05 -18.45
C THR A 145 24.22 -9.80 -18.97
N LEU A 146 23.10 -9.41 -18.35
CA LEU A 146 22.42 -8.17 -18.70
C LEU A 146 23.38 -6.98 -18.50
N PRO A 147 23.51 -6.06 -19.46
CA PRO A 147 24.37 -4.89 -19.32
C PRO A 147 23.86 -3.94 -18.23
N GLU A 148 24.72 -3.10 -17.68
CA GLU A 148 24.38 -2.20 -16.56
C GLU A 148 23.18 -1.30 -16.88
N TRP A 149 23.11 -0.75 -18.09
CA TRP A 149 21.97 0.05 -18.53
C TRP A 149 20.64 -0.74 -18.54
N GLY A 150 20.68 -2.04 -18.84
CA GLY A 150 19.52 -2.92 -18.80
C GLY A 150 18.98 -3.13 -17.37
N TRP A 151 19.86 -3.23 -16.38
CA TRP A 151 19.46 -3.30 -14.97
C TRP A 151 18.82 -2.00 -14.49
N TRP A 152 19.34 -0.85 -14.95
CA TRP A 152 18.71 0.45 -14.66
C TRP A 152 17.30 0.54 -15.25
N MET A 153 17.13 0.16 -16.52
CA MET A 153 15.82 0.18 -17.18
C MET A 153 14.83 -0.75 -16.51
N LEU A 154 15.20 -2.01 -16.29
CA LEU A 154 14.35 -3.01 -15.64
C LEU A 154 13.96 -2.56 -14.23
N GLY A 155 14.92 -2.11 -13.44
CA GLY A 155 14.66 -1.65 -12.09
C GLY A 155 13.68 -0.48 -12.04
N TYR A 156 13.89 0.56 -12.83
CA TYR A 156 12.97 1.69 -12.86
C TYR A 156 11.59 1.34 -13.41
N ALA A 157 11.51 0.47 -14.42
CA ALA A 157 10.22 0.01 -14.93
C ALA A 157 9.42 -0.73 -13.83
N LEU A 158 10.10 -1.61 -13.06
CA LEU A 158 9.50 -2.30 -11.92
C LEU A 158 9.09 -1.32 -10.81
N PHE A 159 9.92 -0.31 -10.52
CA PHE A 159 9.60 0.73 -9.53
C PHE A 159 8.36 1.54 -9.93
N ILE A 160 8.33 2.06 -11.17
CA ILE A 160 7.19 2.84 -11.69
C ILE A 160 5.92 2.01 -11.63
N PHE A 161 5.99 0.75 -12.08
CA PHE A 161 4.87 -0.17 -12.01
C PHE A 161 4.40 -0.41 -10.56
N ALA A 162 5.29 -0.80 -9.66
CA ALA A 162 4.96 -1.07 -8.27
C ALA A 162 4.38 0.15 -7.55
N SER A 163 4.97 1.33 -7.79
CA SER A 163 4.60 2.56 -7.09
C SER A 163 3.33 3.21 -7.64
N LEU A 164 3.10 3.19 -8.96
CA LEU A 164 2.00 3.91 -9.59
C LEU A 164 0.82 3.04 -10.05
N GLN A 165 1.01 1.70 -10.10
CA GLN A 165 -0.08 0.75 -10.43
C GLN A 165 -0.50 -0.09 -9.24
N LEU A 166 0.45 -0.61 -8.44
CA LEU A 166 0.12 -1.50 -7.33
C LEU A 166 -0.18 -0.71 -6.05
N ILE A 167 0.67 0.27 -5.67
CA ILE A 167 0.46 1.13 -4.50
C ILE A 167 -0.48 2.28 -4.86
N THR A 168 -0.18 2.99 -5.93
CA THR A 168 -0.86 4.20 -6.45
C THR A 168 -0.81 5.42 -5.51
N LEU A 169 -0.73 6.62 -6.09
CA LEU A 169 -0.83 7.88 -5.32
C LEU A 169 -2.29 8.34 -5.12
N ARG A 170 -3.26 7.58 -5.67
CA ARG A 170 -4.69 7.82 -5.48
C ARG A 170 -5.12 7.54 -4.04
N LEU A 171 -4.52 6.54 -3.40
CA LEU A 171 -4.86 6.13 -2.04
C LEU A 171 -4.01 6.89 -1.02
N ILE A 172 -4.68 7.44 -0.01
CA ILE A 172 -4.04 8.10 1.13
C ILE A 172 -3.71 7.02 2.17
N THR A 173 -2.56 6.36 2.00
CA THR A 173 -2.12 5.21 2.81
C THR A 173 -0.60 5.22 3.02
N PRO A 174 -0.08 4.52 4.05
CA PRO A 174 1.35 4.48 4.36
C PRO A 174 2.18 3.57 3.44
N ASP A 175 1.57 2.88 2.46
CA ASP A 175 2.23 1.82 1.70
C ASP A 175 3.45 2.32 0.93
N MET A 176 3.44 3.58 0.47
CA MET A 176 4.60 4.20 -0.16
C MET A 176 5.75 4.49 0.83
N CYS A 177 5.44 4.82 2.10
CA CYS A 177 6.44 4.92 3.16
C CYS A 177 7.09 3.55 3.42
N VAL A 178 6.26 2.49 3.50
CA VAL A 178 6.74 1.11 3.64
C VAL A 178 7.66 0.73 2.49
N ALA A 179 7.29 1.04 1.24
CA ALA A 179 8.13 0.78 0.07
C ALA A 179 9.49 1.48 0.17
N ALA A 180 9.52 2.76 0.58
CA ALA A 180 10.76 3.50 0.78
C ALA A 180 11.68 2.80 1.80
N PHE A 181 11.13 2.40 2.94
CA PHE A 181 11.88 1.71 3.99
C PHE A 181 12.34 0.31 3.57
N VAL A 182 11.52 -0.45 2.85
CA VAL A 182 11.87 -1.76 2.31
C VAL A 182 13.05 -1.66 1.34
N TYR A 183 13.03 -0.69 0.42
CA TYR A 183 14.14 -0.48 -0.50
C TYR A 183 15.40 -0.04 0.23
N LEU A 184 15.30 0.87 1.20
CA LEU A 184 16.44 1.31 1.99
C LEU A 184 17.03 0.17 2.82
N ALA A 185 16.20 -0.60 3.52
CA ALA A 185 16.64 -1.77 4.29
C ALA A 185 17.29 -2.83 3.40
N SER A 186 16.73 -3.10 2.21
CA SER A 186 17.30 -4.04 1.24
C SER A 186 18.66 -3.58 0.72
N ALA A 187 18.86 -2.27 0.51
CA ALA A 187 20.16 -1.72 0.15
C ALA A 187 21.22 -1.96 1.23
N LEU A 188 20.83 -1.76 2.50
CA LEU A 188 21.72 -2.00 3.65
C LEU A 188 22.07 -3.50 3.79
N ILE A 189 21.11 -4.40 3.56
CA ILE A 189 21.35 -5.85 3.51
C ILE A 189 22.39 -6.20 2.44
N LEU A 190 22.29 -5.63 1.23
CA LEU A 190 23.24 -5.87 0.16
C LEU A 190 24.64 -5.32 0.51
N GLN A 191 24.74 -4.19 1.21
CA GLN A 191 26.03 -3.69 1.72
C GLN A 191 26.64 -4.65 2.75
N ILE A 192 25.83 -5.20 3.66
CA ILE A 192 26.28 -6.17 4.65
C ILE A 192 26.78 -7.44 3.94
N GLN A 193 26.02 -7.96 2.98
CA GLN A 193 26.35 -9.15 2.21
C GLN A 193 27.67 -9.01 1.42
N THR A 194 27.93 -7.84 0.86
CA THR A 194 29.15 -7.57 0.08
C THR A 194 30.39 -7.23 0.95
N GLY A 195 30.25 -7.28 2.26
CA GLY A 195 31.34 -6.93 3.20
C GLY A 195 31.60 -5.43 3.35
N ALA A 196 30.82 -4.58 2.67
CA ALA A 196 30.89 -3.12 2.82
C ALA A 196 30.14 -2.61 4.07
N GLY A 197 29.39 -3.49 4.74
CA GLY A 197 28.60 -3.17 5.91
C GLY A 197 29.44 -3.06 7.18
N THR A 198 29.22 -2.00 7.94
CA THR A 198 29.80 -1.78 9.28
C THR A 198 28.74 -1.98 10.36
N LEU A 199 29.13 -2.00 11.65
CA LEU A 199 28.16 -2.01 12.76
C LEU A 199 27.22 -0.79 12.71
N ARG A 200 27.67 0.37 12.21
CA ARG A 200 26.82 1.54 11.98
C ARG A 200 25.76 1.26 10.92
N THR A 201 26.13 0.57 9.83
CA THR A 201 25.20 0.15 8.78
C THR A 201 24.11 -0.76 9.33
N VAL A 202 24.50 -1.71 10.20
CA VAL A 202 23.58 -2.66 10.84
C VAL A 202 22.66 -1.95 11.84
N MET A 203 23.17 -1.03 12.65
CA MET A 203 22.38 -0.21 13.56
C MET A 203 21.37 0.64 12.77
N PHE A 204 21.80 1.25 11.66
CA PHE A 204 20.94 2.05 10.80
C PHE A 204 19.85 1.19 10.14
N LEU A 205 20.16 -0.06 9.76
CA LEU A 205 19.16 -1.04 9.33
C LEU A 205 18.07 -1.21 10.40
N GLY A 206 18.45 -1.40 11.67
CA GLY A 206 17.49 -1.51 12.76
C GLY A 206 16.60 -0.26 12.91
N ILE A 207 17.20 0.93 12.84
CA ILE A 207 16.45 2.20 12.87
C ILE A 207 15.45 2.29 11.72
N VAL A 208 15.84 1.95 10.49
CA VAL A 208 14.98 1.95 9.31
C VAL A 208 13.81 0.96 9.49
N LEU A 209 14.07 -0.23 10.02
CA LEU A 209 13.03 -1.22 10.31
C LEU A 209 12.07 -0.74 11.41
N GLY A 210 12.57 -0.03 12.43
CA GLY A 210 11.73 0.60 13.46
C GLY A 210 10.82 1.67 12.87
N LEU A 211 11.32 2.53 11.97
CA LEU A 211 10.49 3.51 11.26
C LEU A 211 9.47 2.83 10.33
N ALA A 212 9.86 1.74 9.67
CA ALA A 212 8.95 0.94 8.85
C ALA A 212 7.80 0.36 9.69
N TYR A 213 8.08 -0.14 10.90
CA TYR A 213 7.06 -0.58 11.85
C TYR A 213 6.12 0.57 12.25
N LEU A 214 6.66 1.75 12.54
CA LEU A 214 5.82 2.93 12.83
C LEU A 214 4.99 3.37 11.62
N ALA A 215 5.39 3.02 10.40
CA ALA A 215 4.57 3.24 9.20
C ALA A 215 3.46 2.18 9.06
N LYS A 216 3.73 0.91 9.36
CA LYS A 216 2.75 -0.18 9.26
C LYS A 216 3.12 -1.36 10.17
N ALA A 217 2.18 -1.79 11.02
CA ALA A 217 2.43 -2.79 12.06
C ALA A 217 2.95 -4.14 11.52
N VAL A 218 2.57 -4.54 10.30
CA VAL A 218 3.09 -5.77 9.65
C VAL A 218 4.61 -5.76 9.47
N MET A 219 5.24 -4.61 9.47
CA MET A 219 6.70 -4.50 9.41
C MET A 219 7.39 -4.97 10.69
N PHE A 220 6.65 -5.19 11.81
CA PHE A 220 7.22 -5.80 13.02
C PHE A 220 7.69 -7.25 12.78
N PRO A 221 6.84 -8.20 12.37
CA PRO A 221 7.31 -9.55 12.04
C PRO A 221 8.28 -9.56 10.85
N LEU A 222 8.11 -8.71 9.85
CA LEU A 222 9.03 -8.60 8.72
C LEU A 222 10.40 -8.07 9.13
N ALA A 223 10.50 -7.17 10.12
CA ALA A 223 11.76 -6.71 10.65
C ALA A 223 12.61 -7.86 11.20
N LEU A 224 11.99 -8.86 11.84
CA LEU A 224 12.69 -10.05 12.31
C LEU A 224 13.29 -10.86 11.15
N VAL A 225 12.58 -10.93 10.01
CA VAL A 225 13.12 -11.58 8.79
C VAL A 225 14.34 -10.81 8.28
N PHE A 226 14.25 -9.48 8.15
CA PHE A 226 15.39 -8.65 7.72
C PHE A 226 16.60 -8.80 8.67
N ILE A 227 16.38 -8.81 9.98
CA ILE A 227 17.42 -8.97 11.00
C ILE A 227 18.08 -10.36 10.90
N ALA A 228 17.27 -11.42 10.74
CA ALA A 228 17.79 -12.77 10.55
C ALA A 228 18.63 -12.86 9.27
N VAL A 229 18.13 -12.30 8.15
CA VAL A 229 18.88 -12.25 6.88
C VAL A 229 20.20 -11.47 7.04
N ALA A 230 20.20 -10.33 7.75
CA ALA A 230 21.42 -9.58 8.04
C ALA A 230 22.44 -10.40 8.83
N GLY A 231 21.96 -11.17 9.83
CA GLY A 231 22.80 -12.11 10.60
C GLY A 231 23.39 -13.22 9.72
N CYS A 232 22.59 -13.78 8.81
CA CYS A 232 23.03 -14.83 7.89
C CYS A 232 24.00 -14.31 6.79
N CYS A 233 23.99 -13.02 6.49
CA CYS A 233 24.97 -12.40 5.58
C CYS A 233 26.36 -12.20 6.22
N ALA A 234 26.54 -12.44 7.51
CA ALA A 234 27.81 -12.29 8.19
C ALA A 234 28.79 -13.44 7.86
N HIS A 235 30.11 -13.18 7.97
CA HIS A 235 31.13 -14.18 7.64
C HIS A 235 31.20 -15.33 8.64
N ASN A 236 30.79 -15.12 9.88
CA ASN A 236 30.77 -16.15 10.92
C ASN A 236 29.64 -15.93 11.93
N VAL A 237 29.31 -16.96 12.70
CA VAL A 237 28.22 -16.96 13.66
C VAL A 237 28.35 -15.85 14.70
N ARG A 238 29.56 -15.62 15.24
CA ARG A 238 29.78 -14.55 16.24
C ARG A 238 29.44 -13.16 15.68
N GLN A 239 29.85 -12.90 14.45
CA GLN A 239 29.54 -11.65 13.74
C GLN A 239 28.06 -11.56 13.44
N GLY A 240 27.41 -12.66 13.03
CA GLY A 240 25.98 -12.73 12.78
C GLY A 240 25.15 -12.38 14.02
N VAL A 241 25.50 -12.96 15.18
CA VAL A 241 24.87 -12.62 16.45
C VAL A 241 25.06 -11.14 16.82
N ARG A 242 26.28 -10.60 16.63
CA ARG A 242 26.54 -9.16 16.88
C ARG A 242 25.74 -8.27 15.93
N TYR A 243 25.57 -8.65 14.67
CA TYR A 243 24.75 -7.93 13.70
C TYR A 243 23.29 -7.98 14.11
N ALA A 244 22.76 -9.17 14.42
CA ALA A 244 21.37 -9.30 14.87
C ALA A 244 21.10 -8.46 16.14
N ALA A 245 21.99 -8.53 17.14
CA ALA A 245 21.85 -7.75 18.38
C ALA A 245 21.88 -6.23 18.11
N MET A 246 22.78 -5.75 17.26
CA MET A 246 22.88 -4.32 16.92
C MET A 246 21.64 -3.84 16.11
N ALA A 247 21.12 -4.66 15.20
CA ALA A 247 19.92 -4.35 14.44
C ALA A 247 18.67 -4.35 15.37
N VAL A 248 18.54 -5.32 16.29
CA VAL A 248 17.50 -5.34 17.32
C VAL A 248 17.59 -4.11 18.20
N PHE A 249 18.77 -3.71 18.64
CA PHE A 249 18.94 -2.50 19.42
C PHE A 249 18.47 -1.25 18.67
N GLY A 250 18.88 -1.08 17.40
CA GLY A 250 18.43 0.03 16.56
C GLY A 250 16.91 0.01 16.33
N PHE A 251 16.33 -1.18 16.14
CA PHE A 251 14.88 -1.35 16.00
C PHE A 251 14.14 -0.95 17.27
N LEU A 252 14.55 -1.47 18.43
CA LEU A 252 13.91 -1.18 19.70
C LEU A 252 14.05 0.29 20.10
N LEU A 253 15.15 0.93 19.78
CA LEU A 253 15.34 2.37 20.02
C LEU A 253 14.20 3.21 19.43
N ILE A 254 13.70 2.83 18.26
CA ILE A 254 12.63 3.54 17.54
C ILE A 254 11.24 2.98 17.88
N ALA A 255 11.10 1.66 17.97
CA ALA A 255 9.81 1.00 18.11
C ALA A 255 9.30 0.98 19.57
N SER A 256 10.19 0.82 20.56
CA SER A 256 9.78 0.59 21.96
C SER A 256 8.99 1.75 22.59
N PRO A 257 9.23 3.04 22.30
CA PRO A 257 8.42 4.11 22.86
C PRO A 257 6.94 3.97 22.47
N PHE A 258 6.67 3.73 21.18
CA PHE A 258 5.30 3.56 20.71
C PHE A 258 4.68 2.25 21.23
N ILE A 259 5.41 1.13 21.21
CA ILE A 259 4.95 -0.15 21.77
C ILE A 259 4.58 0.01 23.26
N THR A 260 5.38 0.73 24.03
CA THR A 260 5.13 0.97 25.45
C THR A 260 3.86 1.78 25.67
N ILE A 261 3.69 2.89 24.95
CA ILE A 261 2.51 3.74 25.07
C ILE A 261 1.25 2.97 24.64
N LEU A 262 1.32 2.27 23.52
CA LEU A 262 0.21 1.45 23.01
C LEU A 262 -0.17 0.33 23.97
N SER A 263 0.82 -0.39 24.53
CA SER A 263 0.59 -1.47 25.50
C SER A 263 -0.04 -0.95 26.79
N ARG A 264 0.35 0.24 27.24
CA ARG A 264 -0.27 0.90 28.40
C ARG A 264 -1.72 1.29 28.10
N SER A 265 -1.98 1.88 26.92
CA SER A 265 -3.34 2.27 26.50
C SER A 265 -4.29 1.07 26.40
N LYS A 266 -3.80 -0.07 25.92
CA LYS A 266 -4.61 -1.30 25.74
C LYS A 266 -4.54 -2.26 26.94
N HIS A 267 -3.85 -1.89 28.06
CA HIS A 267 -3.66 -2.72 29.26
C HIS A 267 -3.13 -4.13 29.00
N ARG A 268 -2.38 -4.33 27.90
CA ARG A 268 -1.72 -5.58 27.51
C ARG A 268 -0.53 -5.32 26.61
N VAL A 269 0.42 -6.24 26.57
CA VAL A 269 1.55 -6.13 25.65
C VAL A 269 1.04 -6.31 24.20
N THR A 270 1.22 -5.28 23.38
CA THR A 270 0.86 -5.31 21.96
C THR A 270 1.77 -4.41 21.13
N PHE A 271 2.00 -4.79 19.89
CA PHE A 271 2.68 -3.98 18.88
C PHE A 271 1.72 -3.47 17.81
N GLY A 272 0.42 -3.69 17.99
CA GLY A 272 -0.68 -3.33 17.08
C GLY A 272 -1.64 -4.49 16.87
N ASP A 273 -2.91 -4.17 16.61
CA ASP A 273 -3.99 -5.14 16.53
C ASP A 273 -4.55 -5.31 15.10
N SER A 274 -4.02 -4.55 14.13
CA SER A 274 -4.48 -4.63 12.73
C SER A 274 -4.38 -6.04 12.14
N GLY A 275 -3.35 -6.81 12.52
CA GLY A 275 -3.20 -8.20 12.09
C GLY A 275 -4.25 -9.13 12.68
N SER A 276 -4.60 -8.96 13.97
CA SER A 276 -5.67 -9.72 14.64
C SER A 276 -7.02 -9.45 13.99
N ILE A 277 -7.37 -8.17 13.81
CA ILE A 277 -8.63 -7.78 13.18
C ILE A 277 -8.70 -8.25 11.71
N ALA A 278 -7.60 -8.13 10.97
CA ALA A 278 -7.57 -8.66 9.62
C ALA A 278 -7.83 -10.18 9.60
N TYR A 279 -7.29 -10.94 10.56
CA TYR A 279 -7.56 -12.37 10.69
C TYR A 279 -9.03 -12.65 11.04
N GLU A 280 -9.60 -11.90 11.99
CA GLU A 280 -11.02 -12.00 12.36
C GLU A 280 -11.94 -11.75 11.16
N VAL A 281 -11.64 -10.71 10.38
CA VAL A 281 -12.47 -10.31 9.24
C VAL A 281 -12.27 -11.24 8.03
N TYR A 282 -11.02 -11.45 7.59
CA TYR A 282 -10.74 -12.12 6.33
C TYR A 282 -10.63 -13.65 6.45
N VAL A 283 -10.31 -14.17 7.64
CA VAL A 283 -10.22 -15.61 7.87
C VAL A 283 -11.45 -16.13 8.60
N ASN A 284 -11.85 -15.48 9.72
CA ASN A 284 -12.99 -15.96 10.51
C ASN A 284 -14.34 -15.40 10.06
N GLY A 285 -14.38 -14.43 9.11
CA GLY A 285 -15.63 -13.91 8.51
C GLY A 285 -16.43 -12.97 9.41
N VAL A 286 -15.79 -12.33 10.40
CA VAL A 286 -16.43 -11.33 11.27
C VAL A 286 -16.74 -10.06 10.47
N ASP A 287 -17.94 -9.48 10.66
CA ASP A 287 -18.28 -8.20 10.01
C ASP A 287 -17.38 -7.08 10.53
N GLN A 288 -16.75 -6.36 9.63
CA GLN A 288 -15.76 -5.32 9.94
C GLN A 288 -16.36 -4.08 10.60
N PHE A 289 -17.62 -3.73 10.28
CA PHE A 289 -18.26 -2.50 10.75
C PHE A 289 -19.24 -2.74 11.89
N VAL A 290 -19.91 -3.90 11.90
CA VAL A 290 -20.86 -4.27 12.94
C VAL A 290 -20.54 -5.68 13.40
N PRO A 291 -19.41 -5.87 14.11
CA PRO A 291 -19.07 -7.18 14.63
C PRO A 291 -20.16 -7.67 15.59
N ALA A 292 -20.56 -8.92 15.41
CA ALA A 292 -21.56 -9.58 16.26
C ALA A 292 -20.87 -10.73 17.03
N SER A 293 -20.77 -10.59 18.34
CA SER A 293 -20.27 -11.65 19.22
C SER A 293 -20.75 -11.40 20.65
N SER A 294 -21.09 -12.45 21.36
CA SER A 294 -21.42 -12.37 22.79
C SER A 294 -20.22 -11.99 23.67
N SER A 295 -19.00 -12.06 23.14
CA SER A 295 -17.77 -11.72 23.87
C SER A 295 -17.33 -10.26 23.69
N LEU A 296 -18.04 -9.46 22.89
CA LEU A 296 -17.72 -8.04 22.70
C LEU A 296 -17.77 -7.28 24.03
N LYS A 297 -16.70 -6.51 24.32
CA LYS A 297 -16.68 -5.60 25.47
C LYS A 297 -17.43 -4.30 25.18
N HIS A 298 -17.45 -3.88 23.92
CA HIS A 298 -18.04 -2.63 23.47
C HIS A 298 -19.03 -2.90 22.33
N PRO A 299 -20.20 -3.54 22.63
CA PRO A 299 -21.19 -3.81 21.60
C PRO A 299 -21.75 -2.48 21.06
N ILE A 300 -21.99 -2.44 19.75
CA ILE A 300 -22.61 -1.29 19.09
C ILE A 300 -24.08 -1.25 19.48
N ASN A 301 -24.57 -0.08 19.87
CA ASN A 301 -25.94 0.11 20.29
C ASN A 301 -26.90 0.02 19.11
N LYS A 302 -27.78 -0.99 19.11
CA LYS A 302 -28.85 -1.12 18.11
C LYS A 302 -30.07 -0.36 18.62
N ILE A 303 -30.39 0.78 18.01
CA ILE A 303 -31.48 1.68 18.43
C ILE A 303 -32.81 1.41 17.73
N HIS A 304 -32.83 0.63 16.64
CA HIS A 304 -34.04 0.18 15.96
C HIS A 304 -33.81 -1.17 15.29
N ASP A 305 -34.82 -2.05 15.34
CA ASP A 305 -34.68 -3.42 14.87
C ASP A 305 -34.85 -3.56 13.37
N MET A 306 -35.86 -2.95 12.78
CA MET A 306 -36.23 -3.09 11.38
C MET A 306 -36.79 -1.77 10.81
N PRO A 307 -36.02 -1.07 9.94
CA PRO A 307 -34.69 -1.36 9.44
C PRO A 307 -33.61 -1.30 10.53
N PRO A 308 -32.55 -2.16 10.43
CA PRO A 308 -31.49 -2.21 11.44
C PRO A 308 -30.75 -0.88 11.52
N THR A 309 -30.84 -0.21 12.67
CA THR A 309 -30.23 1.11 12.90
C THR A 309 -29.33 1.06 14.12
N TYR A 310 -28.13 1.55 13.97
CA TYR A 310 -27.07 1.49 14.97
C TYR A 310 -26.54 2.86 15.34
N GLU A 311 -26.24 3.06 16.63
CA GLU A 311 -25.59 4.23 17.17
C GLU A 311 -24.20 3.86 17.70
N PHE A 312 -23.20 4.71 17.40
CA PHE A 312 -21.81 4.55 17.81
C PHE A 312 -21.13 5.91 18.11
N GLY A 313 -21.87 6.85 18.68
CA GLY A 313 -21.49 8.26 18.88
C GLY A 313 -20.45 8.52 19.96
N GLY A 314 -19.91 7.51 20.62
CA GLY A 314 -18.86 7.65 21.64
C GLY A 314 -18.45 6.29 22.21
N PRO A 315 -17.31 6.20 22.93
CA PRO A 315 -16.38 7.27 23.31
C PRO A 315 -15.34 7.61 22.23
N ILE A 316 -15.37 6.91 21.09
CA ILE A 316 -14.42 7.12 19.99
C ILE A 316 -14.85 8.34 19.17
N GLU A 317 -13.92 9.28 19.01
CA GLU A 317 -14.09 10.45 18.14
C GLU A 317 -13.60 10.14 16.72
N GLY A 318 -13.58 11.14 15.86
CA GLY A 318 -13.18 11.04 14.46
C GLY A 318 -14.37 11.18 13.53
N THR A 319 -14.11 11.29 12.25
CA THR A 319 -15.17 11.49 11.24
C THR A 319 -16.12 10.30 11.16
N TYR A 320 -15.58 9.07 11.28
CA TYR A 320 -16.35 7.83 11.33
C TYR A 320 -15.76 6.89 12.41
N PRO A 321 -16.30 6.90 13.62
CA PRO A 321 -15.76 6.20 14.80
C PRO A 321 -15.55 4.71 14.62
N LEU A 322 -16.45 4.00 13.93
CA LEU A 322 -16.33 2.55 13.70
C LEU A 322 -15.08 2.17 12.92
N TRP A 323 -14.66 3.02 11.98
CA TRP A 323 -13.46 2.79 11.18
C TRP A 323 -12.20 3.41 11.81
N TYR A 324 -12.37 4.50 12.56
CA TYR A 324 -11.26 5.21 13.17
C TYR A 324 -10.48 4.35 14.18
N ASP A 325 -11.18 3.67 15.09
CA ASP A 325 -10.58 2.69 15.99
C ASP A 325 -11.35 1.36 16.00
N SER A 326 -11.16 0.58 14.93
CA SER A 326 -11.75 -0.75 14.83
C SER A 326 -11.34 -1.65 16.00
N THR A 327 -10.19 -1.40 16.64
CA THR A 327 -9.73 -2.20 17.78
C THR A 327 -10.59 -2.05 19.04
N TYR A 328 -11.24 -0.89 19.20
CA TYR A 328 -12.20 -0.68 20.29
C TYR A 328 -13.48 -1.52 20.09
N TRP A 329 -14.02 -1.48 18.89
CA TRP A 329 -15.29 -2.15 18.57
C TRP A 329 -15.16 -3.67 18.43
N HIS A 330 -13.96 -4.17 18.12
CA HIS A 330 -13.64 -5.60 18.08
C HIS A 330 -13.10 -6.14 19.42
N GLU A 331 -12.96 -5.29 20.46
CA GLU A 331 -12.39 -5.73 21.72
C GLU A 331 -13.27 -6.81 22.40
N GLY A 332 -12.65 -7.95 22.66
CA GLY A 332 -13.31 -9.14 23.21
C GLY A 332 -13.45 -10.27 22.21
N ILE A 333 -13.45 -10.01 20.91
CA ILE A 333 -13.32 -11.07 19.90
C ILE A 333 -11.89 -11.65 20.01
N ARG A 334 -11.79 -12.95 19.85
CA ARG A 334 -10.48 -13.63 19.75
C ARG A 334 -10.42 -14.38 18.45
N PRO A 335 -9.42 -14.09 17.59
CA PRO A 335 -9.22 -14.89 16.39
C PRO A 335 -8.98 -16.35 16.80
N TYR A 336 -9.56 -17.27 16.06
CA TYR A 336 -9.40 -18.69 16.27
C TYR A 336 -8.90 -19.37 15.01
N PHE A 337 -8.10 -20.42 15.21
CA PHE A 337 -7.59 -21.18 14.08
C PHE A 337 -8.61 -22.25 13.66
N ASP A 338 -9.03 -22.16 12.41
CA ASP A 338 -9.81 -23.20 11.72
C ASP A 338 -9.09 -23.56 10.42
N LEU A 339 -8.81 -24.84 10.24
CA LEU A 339 -7.99 -25.31 9.12
C LEU A 339 -8.66 -25.04 7.76
N ALA A 340 -9.98 -25.22 7.67
CA ALA A 340 -10.72 -25.01 6.42
C ALA A 340 -10.77 -23.53 6.04
N GLN A 341 -11.08 -22.66 7.00
CA GLN A 341 -11.07 -21.21 6.80
C GLN A 341 -9.67 -20.70 6.45
N GLN A 342 -8.63 -21.24 7.11
CA GLN A 342 -7.24 -20.88 6.82
C GLN A 342 -6.85 -21.28 5.39
N PHE A 343 -7.19 -22.48 4.94
CA PHE A 343 -6.95 -22.90 3.56
C PHE A 343 -7.74 -22.04 2.55
N HIS A 344 -8.98 -21.67 2.87
CA HIS A 344 -9.78 -20.77 2.03
C HIS A 344 -9.10 -19.40 1.87
N ALA A 345 -8.64 -18.78 2.96
CA ALA A 345 -7.93 -17.51 2.95
C ALA A 345 -6.62 -17.57 2.13
N ILE A 346 -5.83 -18.64 2.31
CA ILE A 346 -4.62 -18.88 1.52
C ILE A 346 -4.97 -19.03 0.03
N ALA A 347 -5.98 -19.83 -0.31
CA ALA A 347 -6.40 -20.02 -1.70
C ALA A 347 -6.86 -18.70 -2.34
N ALA A 348 -7.64 -17.89 -1.64
CA ALA A 348 -8.05 -16.57 -2.09
C ALA A 348 -6.85 -15.63 -2.33
N SER A 349 -5.87 -15.64 -1.43
CA SER A 349 -4.64 -14.88 -1.57
C SER A 349 -3.79 -15.37 -2.75
N LEU A 350 -3.68 -16.69 -2.96
CA LEU A 350 -2.98 -17.27 -4.12
C LEU A 350 -3.67 -16.90 -5.44
N VAL A 351 -5.01 -16.88 -5.48
CA VAL A 351 -5.77 -16.41 -6.64
C VAL A 351 -5.47 -14.93 -6.90
N THR A 352 -5.38 -14.10 -5.84
CA THR A 352 -4.98 -12.69 -5.97
C THR A 352 -3.57 -12.56 -6.55
N TYR A 353 -2.60 -13.31 -6.03
CA TYR A 353 -1.25 -13.35 -6.61
C TYR A 353 -1.26 -13.82 -8.06
N TRP A 354 -1.96 -14.92 -8.36
CA TRP A 354 -2.09 -15.43 -9.71
C TRP A 354 -2.65 -14.37 -10.67
N ARG A 355 -3.74 -13.71 -10.28
CA ARG A 355 -4.32 -12.60 -11.06
C ARG A 355 -3.31 -11.49 -11.28
N GLN A 356 -2.57 -11.08 -10.26
CA GLN A 356 -1.55 -10.04 -10.39
C GLN A 356 -0.38 -10.49 -11.27
N PHE A 357 0.05 -11.76 -11.21
CA PHE A 357 1.11 -12.28 -12.07
C PHE A 357 0.67 -12.49 -13.52
N CYS A 358 -0.58 -12.84 -13.78
CA CYS A 358 -1.08 -13.18 -15.10
C CYS A 358 -1.85 -12.04 -15.80
N SER A 359 -2.58 -11.20 -15.05
CA SER A 359 -3.44 -10.15 -15.61
C SER A 359 -2.73 -8.82 -15.84
N VAL A 360 -1.64 -8.57 -15.15
CA VAL A 360 -0.88 -7.36 -15.36
C VAL A 360 0.13 -7.60 -16.47
N PHE A 361 -0.03 -6.87 -17.57
CA PHE A 361 0.72 -7.03 -18.80
C PHE A 361 2.24 -7.08 -18.61
N LEU A 362 2.79 -6.27 -17.68
CA LEU A 362 4.22 -6.30 -17.33
C LEU A 362 4.63 -7.62 -16.68
N GLN A 363 3.86 -8.09 -15.71
CA GLN A 363 4.21 -9.30 -14.96
C GLN A 363 4.07 -10.55 -15.82
N LEU A 364 3.04 -10.61 -16.67
CA LEU A 364 2.90 -11.68 -17.65
C LEU A 364 4.10 -11.72 -18.60
N ASN A 365 4.48 -10.57 -19.15
CA ASN A 365 5.64 -10.48 -20.04
C ASN A 365 6.94 -10.82 -19.31
N ALA A 366 7.12 -10.36 -18.07
CA ALA A 366 8.27 -10.71 -17.25
C ALA A 366 8.30 -12.20 -16.91
N THR A 367 7.15 -12.80 -16.59
CA THR A 367 7.01 -14.24 -16.33
C THR A 367 7.32 -15.05 -17.57
N VAL A 368 6.77 -14.69 -18.74
CA VAL A 368 7.03 -15.34 -20.02
C VAL A 368 8.49 -15.18 -20.41
N ALA A 369 9.05 -13.95 -20.31
CA ALA A 369 10.46 -13.70 -20.60
C ALA A 369 11.39 -14.53 -19.69
N LEU A 370 11.12 -14.58 -18.39
CA LEU A 370 11.88 -15.38 -17.44
C LEU A 370 11.78 -16.89 -17.76
N PHE A 371 10.57 -17.37 -18.07
CA PHE A 371 10.34 -18.76 -18.44
C PHE A 371 11.08 -19.14 -19.72
N VAL A 372 11.00 -18.31 -20.77
CA VAL A 372 11.75 -18.51 -22.02
C VAL A 372 13.26 -18.48 -21.75
N LEU A 373 13.74 -17.54 -20.94
CA LEU A 373 15.15 -17.45 -20.58
C LEU A 373 15.63 -18.70 -19.80
N TYR A 374 14.84 -19.23 -18.87
CA TYR A 374 15.15 -20.47 -18.16
C TYR A 374 15.11 -21.72 -19.07
N LEU A 375 14.22 -21.76 -20.06
CA LEU A 375 14.20 -22.85 -21.05
C LEU A 375 15.43 -22.87 -21.95
N ILE A 376 15.92 -21.68 -22.31
CA ILE A 376 17.08 -21.51 -23.22
C ILE A 376 18.40 -21.63 -22.44
N ALA A 377 18.41 -21.27 -21.15
CA ALA A 377 19.61 -21.27 -20.33
C ALA A 377 20.15 -22.71 -20.18
N PRO A 378 21.46 -22.96 -20.45
CA PRO A 378 22.04 -24.26 -20.18
C PRO A 378 21.95 -24.55 -18.68
N ARG A 379 21.62 -25.79 -18.33
CA ARG A 379 21.53 -26.27 -16.92
C ARG A 379 22.91 -26.34 -16.26
N SER A 380 23.63 -25.23 -16.20
CA SER A 380 24.94 -25.16 -15.57
C SER A 380 24.82 -24.81 -14.09
N SER A 381 25.68 -25.42 -13.26
CA SER A 381 25.79 -25.12 -11.82
C SER A 381 26.10 -23.63 -11.54
N ALA A 382 26.56 -22.87 -12.52
CA ALA A 382 26.78 -21.41 -12.44
C ALA A 382 25.46 -20.63 -12.26
N CYS A 383 24.36 -21.06 -12.88
CA CYS A 383 23.07 -20.41 -12.77
C CYS A 383 22.52 -20.45 -11.32
N LEU A 384 22.63 -21.61 -10.65
CA LEU A 384 22.24 -21.76 -9.24
C LEU A 384 23.12 -20.96 -8.28
N LYS A 385 24.45 -20.85 -8.55
CA LYS A 385 25.37 -20.04 -7.73
C LYS A 385 25.10 -18.54 -7.85
N CYS A 386 24.64 -18.07 -8.99
CA CYS A 386 24.36 -16.64 -9.20
C CYS A 386 22.97 -16.25 -8.68
N ALA A 387 21.97 -17.12 -8.75
CA ALA A 387 20.72 -16.96 -8.00
C ALA A 387 21.00 -16.93 -6.49
N GLY A 388 21.97 -17.74 -6.03
CA GLY A 388 22.47 -17.73 -4.67
C GLY A 388 23.06 -16.40 -4.20
N ALA A 389 23.59 -15.56 -5.09
CA ALA A 389 24.07 -14.23 -4.71
C ALA A 389 22.95 -13.24 -4.34
N SER A 390 21.75 -13.43 -4.84
CA SER A 390 20.57 -12.59 -4.55
C SER A 390 19.58 -13.22 -3.56
N TRP A 391 19.98 -14.31 -2.88
CA TRP A 391 19.12 -15.02 -1.93
C TRP A 391 18.49 -14.11 -0.86
N PRO A 392 19.17 -13.06 -0.32
CA PRO A 392 18.55 -12.22 0.70
C PRO A 392 17.27 -11.56 0.21
N LEU A 393 17.28 -11.07 -1.04
CA LEU A 393 16.11 -10.42 -1.64
C LEU A 393 14.96 -11.43 -1.89
N LEU A 394 15.29 -12.66 -2.31
CA LEU A 394 14.31 -13.74 -2.48
C LEU A 394 13.67 -14.10 -1.15
N VAL A 395 14.45 -14.31 -0.09
CA VAL A 395 13.94 -14.67 1.23
C VAL A 395 13.02 -13.57 1.78
N ILE A 396 13.44 -12.30 1.70
CA ILE A 396 12.63 -11.17 2.16
C ILE A 396 11.33 -11.07 1.34
N GLY A 397 11.42 -11.14 0.01
CA GLY A 397 10.26 -11.07 -0.87
C GLY A 397 9.26 -12.19 -0.61
N LEU A 398 9.73 -13.44 -0.58
CA LEU A 398 8.88 -14.62 -0.35
C LEU A 398 8.30 -14.66 1.07
N ALA A 399 9.07 -14.27 2.09
CA ALA A 399 8.58 -14.21 3.47
C ALA A 399 7.45 -13.19 3.62
N ALA A 400 7.58 -12.02 3.00
CA ALA A 400 6.53 -11.01 3.00
C ALA A 400 5.27 -11.50 2.26
N MET A 401 5.43 -12.05 1.06
CA MET A 401 4.31 -12.62 0.30
C MET A 401 3.65 -13.77 1.07
N GLY A 402 4.44 -14.65 1.70
CA GLY A 402 3.93 -15.72 2.55
C GLY A 402 3.12 -15.19 3.73
N LEU A 403 3.62 -14.16 4.43
CA LEU A 403 2.94 -13.56 5.56
C LEU A 403 1.56 -12.97 5.17
N TYR A 404 1.50 -12.24 4.05
CA TYR A 404 0.23 -11.71 3.55
C TYR A 404 -0.70 -12.82 3.05
N ALA A 405 -0.18 -13.90 2.46
CA ALA A 405 -0.99 -15.02 2.01
C ALA A 405 -1.75 -15.72 3.13
N LEU A 406 -1.23 -15.70 4.36
CA LEU A 406 -1.88 -16.32 5.52
C LEU A 406 -3.18 -15.61 5.94
N VAL A 407 -3.35 -14.33 5.58
CA VAL A 407 -4.49 -13.52 6.03
C VAL A 407 -5.22 -12.90 4.85
N TYR A 408 -4.59 -11.91 4.21
CA TYR A 408 -5.17 -11.14 3.11
C TYR A 408 -4.08 -10.53 2.24
N ALA A 409 -4.08 -10.86 0.96
CA ALA A 409 -3.15 -10.33 -0.02
C ALA A 409 -3.81 -9.19 -0.84
N GLU A 410 -3.25 -8.00 -0.74
CA GLU A 410 -3.63 -6.84 -1.55
C GLU A 410 -2.41 -6.31 -2.32
N SER A 411 -2.60 -5.88 -3.57
CA SER A 411 -1.50 -5.48 -4.46
C SER A 411 -0.55 -4.45 -3.84
N ARG A 412 -1.09 -3.45 -3.14
CA ARG A 412 -0.30 -2.40 -2.48
C ARG A 412 0.60 -2.93 -1.34
N TYR A 413 0.22 -4.04 -0.69
CA TYR A 413 0.96 -4.56 0.46
C TYR A 413 2.23 -5.28 0.04
N PHE A 414 2.18 -6.06 -1.03
CA PHE A 414 3.34 -6.83 -1.51
C PHE A 414 4.12 -6.16 -2.65
N ALA A 415 3.69 -4.97 -3.12
CA ALA A 415 4.31 -4.26 -4.23
C ALA A 415 5.83 -4.09 -4.13
N PRO A 416 6.43 -3.59 -3.02
CA PRO A 416 7.88 -3.45 -2.93
C PRO A 416 8.59 -4.81 -2.91
N PHE A 417 7.97 -5.83 -2.35
CA PHE A 417 8.54 -7.18 -2.24
C PHE A 417 8.54 -7.91 -3.58
N ILE A 418 7.55 -7.65 -4.45
CA ILE A 418 7.53 -8.16 -5.82
C ILE A 418 8.68 -7.60 -6.66
N VAL A 419 9.08 -6.36 -6.42
CA VAL A 419 10.26 -5.75 -7.07
C VAL A 419 11.54 -6.46 -6.64
N LEU A 420 11.68 -6.75 -5.34
CA LEU A 420 12.82 -7.53 -4.83
C LEU A 420 12.87 -8.93 -5.45
N PHE A 421 11.72 -9.61 -5.49
CA PHE A 421 11.57 -10.93 -6.08
C PHE A 421 11.99 -10.95 -7.56
N TRP A 422 11.46 -10.05 -8.38
CA TRP A 422 11.77 -10.00 -9.81
C TRP A 422 13.25 -9.67 -10.07
N LEU A 423 13.80 -8.68 -9.39
CA LEU A 423 15.23 -8.36 -9.55
C LEU A 423 16.11 -9.54 -9.15
N ALA A 424 15.77 -10.24 -8.07
CA ALA A 424 16.51 -11.43 -7.65
C ALA A 424 16.33 -12.59 -8.64
N ALA A 425 15.11 -12.84 -9.14
CA ALA A 425 14.85 -13.89 -10.11
C ALA A 425 15.59 -13.65 -11.44
N PHE A 426 15.51 -12.45 -11.99
CA PHE A 426 16.27 -12.09 -13.20
C PHE A 426 17.78 -12.17 -13.00
N SER A 427 18.24 -11.96 -11.78
CA SER A 427 19.66 -12.04 -11.46
C SER A 427 20.26 -13.45 -11.62
N GLY A 428 19.43 -14.49 -11.50
CA GLY A 428 19.84 -15.88 -11.68
C GLY A 428 20.00 -16.30 -13.15
N VAL A 429 19.53 -15.48 -14.10
CA VAL A 429 19.52 -15.87 -15.52
C VAL A 429 20.85 -15.53 -16.18
N HIS A 430 21.58 -16.57 -16.63
CA HIS A 430 22.80 -16.45 -17.42
C HIS A 430 22.63 -17.21 -18.73
N LEU A 431 23.02 -16.59 -19.82
CA LEU A 431 22.76 -17.08 -21.16
C LEU A 431 24.08 -17.43 -21.87
N PRO A 432 24.11 -18.48 -22.74
CA PRO A 432 25.28 -18.78 -23.55
C PRO A 432 25.62 -17.61 -24.47
N HIS A 433 26.90 -17.45 -24.81
CA HIS A 433 27.40 -16.34 -25.62
C HIS A 433 26.85 -16.40 -27.06
N SER A 434 25.75 -15.71 -27.28
CA SER A 434 25.10 -15.56 -28.59
C SER A 434 24.74 -14.09 -28.81
N ARG A 435 25.26 -13.49 -29.87
CA ARG A 435 24.97 -12.09 -30.24
C ARG A 435 23.46 -11.84 -30.46
N GLY A 436 22.76 -12.83 -31.05
CA GLY A 436 21.32 -12.77 -31.24
C GLY A 436 20.57 -12.69 -29.94
N LEU A 437 20.99 -13.43 -28.91
CA LEU A 437 20.36 -13.53 -27.62
C LEU A 437 20.46 -12.24 -26.79
N VAL A 438 21.65 -11.56 -26.81
CA VAL A 438 21.82 -10.25 -26.16
C VAL A 438 20.85 -9.23 -26.75
N ARG A 439 20.68 -9.25 -28.06
CA ARG A 439 19.71 -8.38 -28.75
C ARG A 439 18.27 -8.69 -28.35
N THR A 440 17.92 -9.97 -28.27
CA THR A 440 16.58 -10.39 -27.83
C THR A 440 16.28 -9.94 -26.40
N ILE A 441 17.22 -10.13 -25.46
CA ILE A 441 17.07 -9.67 -24.07
C ILE A 441 16.88 -8.15 -24.02
N ALA A 442 17.73 -7.40 -24.74
CA ALA A 442 17.62 -5.95 -24.78
C ALA A 442 16.25 -5.50 -25.32
N VAL A 443 15.76 -6.13 -26.39
CA VAL A 443 14.44 -5.85 -26.96
C VAL A 443 13.32 -6.18 -25.96
N VAL A 444 13.40 -7.32 -25.28
CA VAL A 444 12.40 -7.72 -24.26
C VAL A 444 12.38 -6.72 -23.12
N VAL A 445 13.54 -6.35 -22.57
CA VAL A 445 13.62 -5.36 -21.46
C VAL A 445 13.05 -4.01 -21.88
N VAL A 446 13.36 -3.55 -23.09
CA VAL A 446 12.82 -2.29 -23.64
C VAL A 446 11.31 -2.39 -23.85
N ALA A 447 10.82 -3.48 -24.44
CA ALA A 447 9.39 -3.70 -24.67
C ALA A 447 8.61 -3.74 -23.35
N VAL A 448 9.08 -4.50 -22.36
CA VAL A 448 8.47 -4.58 -21.02
C VAL A 448 8.46 -3.20 -20.36
N SER A 449 9.55 -2.43 -20.47
CA SER A 449 9.61 -1.08 -19.90
C SER A 449 8.61 -0.13 -20.57
N ILE A 450 8.54 -0.12 -21.90
CA ILE A 450 7.63 0.75 -22.67
C ILE A 450 6.17 0.39 -22.37
N THR A 451 5.81 -0.89 -22.38
CA THR A 451 4.43 -1.33 -22.15
C THR A 451 3.97 -1.03 -20.73
N SER A 452 4.85 -1.19 -19.74
CA SER A 452 4.56 -0.82 -18.34
C SER A 452 4.27 0.67 -18.19
N ILE A 453 5.10 1.50 -18.81
CA ILE A 453 4.96 2.96 -18.78
C ILE A 453 3.69 3.40 -19.52
N ALA A 454 3.43 2.82 -20.69
CA ALA A 454 2.23 3.12 -21.48
C ALA A 454 0.96 2.75 -20.71
N GLN A 455 0.93 1.60 -20.06
CA GLN A 455 -0.19 1.19 -19.21
C GLN A 455 -0.40 2.14 -18.02
N THR A 456 0.69 2.54 -17.36
CA THR A 456 0.63 3.51 -16.25
C THR A 456 0.08 4.85 -16.73
N ALA A 457 0.55 5.35 -17.87
CA ALA A 457 0.08 6.61 -18.45
C ALA A 457 -1.39 6.52 -18.88
N TRP A 458 -1.81 5.37 -19.42
CA TRP A 458 -3.19 5.14 -19.88
C TRP A 458 -4.19 5.07 -18.70
N ASN A 459 -3.85 4.40 -17.64
CA ASN A 459 -4.74 4.20 -16.49
C ASN A 459 -4.88 5.45 -15.60
N THR A 460 -3.89 6.35 -15.62
CA THR A 460 -3.87 7.54 -14.75
C THR A 460 -5.09 8.48 -14.91
N PRO A 461 -5.58 8.81 -16.12
CA PRO A 461 -6.71 9.74 -16.28
C PRO A 461 -8.09 9.12 -16.04
N SER A 462 -8.28 7.81 -16.27
CA SER A 462 -9.60 7.17 -16.33
C SER A 462 -10.24 6.92 -14.96
N GLU A 463 -9.47 7.01 -13.88
CA GLU A 463 -9.90 6.65 -12.53
C GLU A 463 -10.16 7.86 -11.62
N ALA A 464 -10.00 9.08 -12.10
CA ALA A 464 -10.06 10.27 -11.26
C ALA A 464 -11.42 10.97 -11.36
N PRO A 465 -12.12 11.26 -10.24
CA PRO A 465 -13.20 12.23 -10.25
C PRO A 465 -12.62 13.58 -10.69
N SER A 466 -13.15 14.12 -11.80
CA SER A 466 -12.69 15.40 -12.35
C SER A 466 -13.09 16.62 -11.51
N THR A 467 -13.87 16.43 -10.44
CA THR A 467 -14.58 17.47 -9.72
C THR A 467 -14.39 17.35 -8.21
N ALA A 468 -14.46 18.48 -7.53
CA ALA A 468 -14.39 18.56 -6.06
C ALA A 468 -15.77 18.25 -5.42
N ASP A 469 -16.39 17.13 -5.78
CA ASP A 469 -17.77 16.82 -5.37
C ASP A 469 -17.92 16.71 -3.85
N TYR A 470 -16.93 16.10 -3.16
CA TYR A 470 -16.95 16.03 -1.69
C TYR A 470 -16.94 17.41 -1.04
N TYR A 471 -16.20 18.37 -1.64
CA TYR A 471 -16.18 19.75 -1.15
C TYR A 471 -17.51 20.48 -1.42
N ARG A 472 -18.12 20.28 -2.58
CA ARG A 472 -19.44 20.86 -2.90
C ARG A 472 -20.50 20.36 -1.93
N LEU A 473 -20.51 19.06 -1.65
CA LEU A 473 -21.42 18.47 -0.66
C LEU A 473 -21.13 18.97 0.76
N ALA A 474 -19.87 19.08 1.15
CA ALA A 474 -19.50 19.64 2.44
C ALA A 474 -19.94 21.13 2.57
N THR A 475 -19.95 21.88 1.48
CA THR A 475 -20.48 23.26 1.45
C THR A 475 -22.00 23.25 1.60
N ALA A 476 -22.69 22.41 0.83
CA ALA A 476 -24.14 22.26 0.95
C ALA A 476 -24.58 21.82 2.36
N LEU A 477 -23.83 20.93 3.01
CA LEU A 477 -24.08 20.57 4.42
C LEU A 477 -24.02 21.78 5.36
N ARG A 478 -23.07 22.71 5.13
CA ARG A 478 -22.96 23.94 5.94
C ARG A 478 -24.13 24.88 5.73
N ASP A 479 -24.69 24.93 4.52
CA ASP A 479 -25.88 25.73 4.20
C ASP A 479 -27.10 25.24 5.00
N TYR A 480 -27.13 23.95 5.36
CA TYR A 480 -28.14 23.37 6.27
C TYR A 480 -27.73 23.44 7.76
N GLY A 481 -26.75 24.24 8.14
CA GLY A 481 -26.34 24.45 9.53
C GLY A 481 -25.42 23.37 10.10
N ILE A 482 -24.94 22.43 9.28
CA ILE A 482 -23.95 21.43 9.72
C ILE A 482 -22.58 22.08 9.89
N THR A 483 -22.09 22.10 11.12
CA THR A 483 -20.85 22.75 11.51
C THR A 483 -19.89 21.78 12.19
N ARG A 484 -18.78 22.30 12.69
CA ARG A 484 -17.80 21.50 13.41
C ARG A 484 -18.42 20.84 14.65
N GLY A 485 -18.28 19.51 14.70
CA GLY A 485 -18.80 18.69 15.79
C GLY A 485 -20.28 18.27 15.62
N SER A 486 -20.94 18.67 14.54
CA SER A 486 -22.28 18.19 14.23
C SER A 486 -22.29 16.69 14.07
N LYS A 487 -23.30 16.05 14.66
CA LYS A 487 -23.52 14.61 14.63
C LYS A 487 -24.46 14.24 13.49
N LEU A 488 -24.03 13.34 12.63
CA LEU A 488 -24.77 12.90 11.45
C LEU A 488 -25.08 11.41 11.53
N ALA A 489 -26.15 11.00 10.85
CA ALA A 489 -26.39 9.62 10.49
C ALA A 489 -26.31 9.44 8.97
N VAL A 490 -26.05 8.21 8.52
CA VAL A 490 -26.05 7.84 7.09
C VAL A 490 -26.99 6.68 6.84
N ILE A 491 -27.63 6.66 5.65
CA ILE A 491 -28.43 5.53 5.17
C ILE A 491 -27.61 4.76 4.15
N GLY A 492 -27.48 3.45 4.34
CA GLY A 492 -26.78 2.52 3.47
C GLY A 492 -25.63 1.80 4.15
N THR A 493 -25.11 0.77 3.49
CA THR A 493 -23.98 -0.05 3.98
C THR A 493 -22.63 0.60 3.80
N GLU A 494 -22.51 1.56 2.89
CA GLU A 494 -21.25 2.23 2.55
C GLU A 494 -21.20 3.66 3.08
N PRO A 495 -20.65 3.88 4.31
CA PRO A 495 -20.54 5.22 4.89
C PRO A 495 -19.52 6.11 4.19
N PHE A 496 -18.72 5.56 3.27
CA PHE A 496 -17.64 6.23 2.56
C PHE A 496 -18.04 6.68 1.14
N GLY A 497 -19.33 6.93 0.90
CA GLY A 497 -19.83 7.53 -0.33
C GLY A 497 -19.67 9.05 -0.37
N LYS A 498 -20.18 9.68 -1.42
CA LYS A 498 -20.07 11.14 -1.66
C LYS A 498 -20.64 11.98 -0.51
N SER A 499 -21.84 11.66 -0.05
CA SER A 499 -22.51 12.34 1.06
C SER A 499 -22.12 11.82 2.45
N GLY A 500 -21.31 10.77 2.52
CA GLY A 500 -20.88 10.15 3.76
C GLY A 500 -19.61 10.77 4.36
N ALA A 501 -18.71 9.91 4.84
CA ALA A 501 -17.54 10.29 5.62
C ALA A 501 -16.59 11.27 4.92
N PHE A 502 -16.47 11.20 3.58
CA PHE A 502 -15.57 12.10 2.85
C PHE A 502 -16.05 13.55 2.88
N SER A 503 -17.36 13.78 2.73
CA SER A 503 -17.95 15.12 2.83
C SER A 503 -18.06 15.57 4.28
N ALA A 504 -18.42 14.67 5.21
CA ALA A 504 -18.48 14.94 6.65
C ALA A 504 -17.10 15.40 7.19
N ARG A 505 -16.00 14.78 6.74
CA ARG A 505 -14.64 15.22 7.09
C ARG A 505 -14.40 16.68 6.71
N LEU A 506 -14.74 17.08 5.49
CA LEU A 506 -14.56 18.45 5.01
C LEU A 506 -15.51 19.45 5.69
N ALA A 507 -16.70 19.00 6.11
CA ALA A 507 -17.63 19.78 6.92
C ALA A 507 -17.22 19.83 8.42
N ARG A 508 -16.23 19.02 8.85
CA ARG A 508 -15.82 18.85 10.26
C ARG A 508 -16.93 18.22 11.12
N ALA A 509 -17.83 17.48 10.52
CA ALA A 509 -18.89 16.74 11.19
C ALA A 509 -18.45 15.29 11.49
N GLN A 510 -19.22 14.61 12.33
CA GLN A 510 -18.99 13.24 12.76
C GLN A 510 -20.20 12.38 12.41
N ILE A 511 -19.98 11.22 11.80
CA ILE A 511 -21.03 10.22 11.57
C ILE A 511 -21.10 9.34 12.79
N VAL A 512 -22.20 9.40 13.54
CA VAL A 512 -22.38 8.71 14.82
C VAL A 512 -23.45 7.63 14.81
N ALA A 513 -24.21 7.52 13.70
CA ALA A 513 -25.22 6.49 13.53
C ALA A 513 -25.37 6.07 12.07
N GLN A 514 -25.92 4.89 11.85
CA GLN A 514 -26.11 4.33 10.52
C GLN A 514 -27.36 3.46 10.44
N ILE A 515 -28.18 3.70 9.41
CA ILE A 515 -29.24 2.80 8.97
C ILE A 515 -28.62 1.88 7.92
N ARG A 516 -28.37 0.61 8.25
CA ARG A 516 -27.56 -0.27 7.38
C ARG A 516 -28.22 -0.65 6.04
N SER A 517 -29.53 -0.74 5.98
CA SER A 517 -30.24 -1.14 4.77
C SER A 517 -31.08 0.01 4.22
N SER A 518 -30.60 0.60 3.13
CA SER A 518 -31.33 1.64 2.39
C SER A 518 -32.67 1.11 1.89
N ASP A 519 -32.67 -0.07 1.27
CA ASP A 519 -33.89 -0.65 0.70
C ASP A 519 -34.96 -0.91 1.77
N LEU A 520 -34.57 -1.46 2.93
CA LEU A 520 -35.48 -1.72 4.04
C LEU A 520 -36.04 -0.41 4.64
N PHE A 521 -35.22 0.65 4.69
CA PHE A 521 -35.70 1.94 5.19
C PHE A 521 -36.70 2.57 4.25
N TRP A 522 -36.44 2.61 2.96
CA TRP A 522 -37.32 3.24 1.99
C TRP A 522 -38.58 2.42 1.71
N ALA A 523 -38.54 1.09 1.81
CA ALA A 523 -39.67 0.20 1.71
C ALA A 523 -40.55 0.18 2.97
N ALA A 524 -40.06 0.66 4.11
CA ALA A 524 -40.81 0.67 5.36
C ALA A 524 -42.02 1.66 5.31
N PRO A 525 -43.11 1.37 6.05
CA PRO A 525 -44.20 2.30 6.22
C PRO A 525 -43.74 3.67 6.74
N ALA A 526 -44.47 4.75 6.40
CA ALA A 526 -44.11 6.10 6.82
C ALA A 526 -44.00 6.24 8.35
N ILE A 527 -44.85 5.54 9.10
CA ILE A 527 -44.80 5.52 10.56
C ILE A 527 -43.49 4.91 11.08
N THR A 528 -43.04 3.80 10.51
CA THR A 528 -41.77 3.14 10.89
C THR A 528 -40.56 3.99 10.54
N ARG A 529 -40.59 4.67 9.37
CA ARG A 529 -39.55 5.63 9.01
C ARG A 529 -39.48 6.79 10.00
N ALA A 530 -40.63 7.32 10.43
CA ALA A 530 -40.70 8.36 11.45
C ALA A 530 -40.15 7.89 12.81
N GLU A 531 -40.46 6.65 13.23
CA GLU A 531 -39.89 6.05 14.46
C GLU A 531 -38.37 5.94 14.41
N VAL A 532 -37.79 5.50 13.27
CA VAL A 532 -36.34 5.45 13.06
C VAL A 532 -35.72 6.83 13.13
N LEU A 533 -36.31 7.82 12.44
CA LEU A 533 -35.82 9.20 12.47
C LEU A 533 -35.88 9.78 13.89
N GLN A 534 -36.96 9.51 14.62
CA GLN A 534 -37.08 9.92 16.03
C GLN A 534 -36.04 9.23 16.94
N ALA A 535 -35.74 7.95 16.71
CA ALA A 535 -34.71 7.25 17.46
C ALA A 535 -33.31 7.88 17.22
N LEU A 536 -33.02 8.27 15.96
CA LEU A 536 -31.79 8.99 15.61
C LEU A 536 -31.73 10.39 16.27
N ALA A 537 -32.84 11.14 16.26
CA ALA A 537 -32.92 12.43 16.93
C ALA A 537 -32.65 12.32 18.43
N ARG A 538 -33.23 11.30 19.12
CA ARG A 538 -32.97 11.00 20.55
C ARG A 538 -31.50 10.63 20.82
N ALA A 539 -30.80 10.02 19.85
CA ALA A 539 -29.38 9.75 19.90
C ALA A 539 -28.52 11.01 19.67
N GLY A 540 -29.14 12.19 19.50
CA GLY A 540 -28.49 13.47 19.30
C GLY A 540 -27.97 13.70 17.89
N VAL A 541 -28.46 12.94 16.91
CA VAL A 541 -28.18 13.18 15.48
C VAL A 541 -28.86 14.47 15.04
N GLN A 542 -28.16 15.34 14.32
CA GLN A 542 -28.65 16.61 13.83
C GLN A 542 -29.20 16.52 12.40
N ALA A 543 -28.65 15.59 11.61
CA ALA A 543 -29.15 15.34 10.27
C ALA A 543 -28.83 13.92 9.80
N VAL A 544 -29.66 13.44 8.87
CA VAL A 544 -29.49 12.14 8.21
C VAL A 544 -29.15 12.37 6.75
N LEU A 545 -28.12 11.70 6.26
CA LEU A 545 -27.69 11.75 4.86
C LEU A 545 -28.11 10.49 4.13
N ALA A 546 -28.66 10.64 2.94
CA ALA A 546 -29.09 9.54 2.09
C ALA A 546 -28.49 9.71 0.68
N SER A 547 -27.83 8.67 0.19
CA SER A 547 -27.30 8.56 -1.18
C SER A 547 -28.02 7.45 -1.91
N ASP A 548 -28.01 7.51 -3.25
CA ASP A 548 -28.49 6.44 -4.14
C ASP A 548 -29.91 5.95 -3.78
N LEU A 549 -30.85 6.90 -3.72
CA LEU A 549 -32.23 6.61 -3.36
C LEU A 549 -32.91 5.71 -4.41
N PRO A 550 -33.70 4.74 -3.98
CA PRO A 550 -34.55 3.99 -4.91
C PRO A 550 -35.55 4.93 -5.57
N THR A 551 -35.97 4.61 -6.79
CA THR A 551 -36.96 5.41 -7.56
C THR A 551 -38.32 5.54 -6.87
N SER A 552 -38.60 4.63 -5.94
CA SER A 552 -39.82 4.60 -5.10
C SER A 552 -39.70 5.39 -3.79
N ALA A 553 -38.57 6.08 -3.55
CA ALA A 553 -38.36 6.80 -2.30
C ALA A 553 -39.37 7.94 -2.13
N ASP A 554 -40.08 7.91 -1.03
CA ASP A 554 -40.98 8.99 -0.65
C ASP A 554 -40.21 10.12 0.05
N LEU A 555 -40.04 11.21 -0.66
CA LEU A 555 -39.29 12.40 -0.22
C LEU A 555 -40.22 13.49 0.38
N SER A 556 -41.51 13.22 0.53
CA SER A 556 -42.51 14.21 0.95
C SER A 556 -42.30 14.72 2.40
N THR A 557 -41.48 14.03 3.20
CA THR A 557 -41.34 14.28 4.64
C THR A 557 -39.99 14.87 4.99
N GLY A 558 -39.77 16.16 4.71
CA GLY A 558 -38.61 16.89 5.24
C GLY A 558 -37.24 16.53 4.63
N TRP A 559 -37.20 15.82 3.51
CA TRP A 559 -35.99 15.54 2.77
C TRP A 559 -35.69 16.63 1.76
N HIS A 560 -34.46 17.16 1.81
CA HIS A 560 -33.98 18.21 0.92
C HIS A 560 -32.82 17.70 0.09
N ARG A 561 -32.81 18.04 -1.19
CA ARG A 561 -31.69 17.68 -2.07
C ARG A 561 -30.46 18.51 -1.75
N LEU A 562 -29.30 17.85 -1.66
CA LEU A 562 -28.02 18.51 -1.40
C LEU A 562 -27.43 19.11 -2.70
N GLY A 563 -27.67 20.40 -2.92
CA GLY A 563 -27.19 21.12 -4.09
C GLY A 563 -27.63 20.47 -5.40
N THR A 564 -26.68 20.20 -6.31
CA THR A 564 -26.92 19.56 -7.62
C THR A 564 -26.70 18.04 -7.59
N SER A 565 -26.36 17.45 -6.43
CA SER A 565 -26.09 16.02 -6.30
C SER A 565 -27.36 15.16 -6.31
N THR A 566 -27.20 13.85 -6.34
CA THR A 566 -28.29 12.87 -6.11
C THR A 566 -28.50 12.55 -4.64
N ASP A 567 -27.78 13.25 -3.75
CA ASP A 567 -27.81 13.04 -2.32
C ASP A 567 -28.86 13.93 -1.67
N TYR A 568 -29.41 13.46 -0.55
CA TYR A 568 -30.46 14.13 0.21
C TYR A 568 -30.07 14.23 1.68
N ILE A 569 -30.61 15.25 2.34
CA ILE A 569 -30.48 15.48 3.77
C ILE A 569 -31.85 15.62 4.41
N HIS A 570 -32.01 15.03 5.59
CA HIS A 570 -33.12 15.31 6.51
C HIS A 570 -32.51 15.96 7.76
N VAL A 571 -32.92 17.18 8.08
CA VAL A 571 -32.41 17.95 9.22
C VAL A 571 -33.45 17.95 10.31
N PHE A 572 -33.05 17.58 11.53
CA PHE A 572 -33.96 17.62 12.69
C PHE A 572 -34.09 19.04 13.23
N GLY A 573 -35.31 19.48 13.50
CA GLY A 573 -35.60 20.73 14.19
C GLY A 573 -35.20 20.69 15.67
N ARG A 574 -35.14 21.86 16.32
CA ARG A 574 -34.89 21.91 17.77
C ARG A 574 -35.97 21.19 18.59
N ASP A 575 -37.16 21.10 18.07
CA ASP A 575 -38.32 20.44 18.71
C ASP A 575 -38.33 18.92 18.51
N ASP A 576 -37.49 18.39 17.62
CA ASP A 576 -37.33 16.95 17.35
C ASP A 576 -36.26 16.29 18.25
N GLN A 577 -35.43 17.08 18.92
CA GLN A 577 -34.34 16.63 19.80
C GLN A 577 -34.78 16.66 21.28
#